data_c68ab934478a61b2d48983178f904792
#
_entry.id   c68ab934478a61b2d48983178f904792
#
_cell.length_a   1.000
_cell.length_b   1.000
_cell.length_c   1.000
_cell.angle_alpha   90.00
_cell.angle_beta   90.00
_cell.angle_gamma   90.00
#
_symmetry.space_group_name_H-M   'P 1'
#
loop_
_entity.id
_entity.type
_entity.pdbx_description
1 polymer ?
#
loop_
_entity_poly.entity_id
_entity_poly.type
_entity_poly.pdbx_seq_one_letter_code
_entity_poly.pdbx_strand_id
1 'polypeptide(L)'
;MAVIQVTPELLTSKAADVRKLKAEHEQTMQRLTQLVMGLNEIWKGEAQNAFVAKYQSMESTFKNFAEMLEGYGKLMDTAARELQSTDQTLKGTMQSFG
;
A
#
# COMPACT_ATOMS: atom_id res chain seq x y z
N MET A 1 -0.28 -32.45 -2.28
CA MET A 1 0.62 -31.30 -2.54
C MET A 1 -0.20 -30.08 -2.92
N ALA A 2 -0.06 -29.02 -2.15
CA ALA A 2 -0.78 -27.79 -2.47
C ALA A 2 -0.10 -27.10 -3.64
N VAL A 3 -0.83 -26.90 -4.73
CA VAL A 3 -0.33 -26.14 -5.88
C VAL A 3 -0.87 -24.72 -5.72
N ILE A 4 0.04 -23.76 -5.51
CA ILE A 4 -0.33 -22.37 -5.47
C ILE A 4 -0.38 -21.88 -6.92
N GLN A 5 -1.59 -21.63 -7.39
CA GLN A 5 -1.77 -21.07 -8.71
C GLN A 5 -1.89 -19.55 -8.58
N VAL A 6 -0.87 -18.84 -9.03
CA VAL A 6 -0.85 -17.41 -9.09
C VAL A 6 -1.03 -17.01 -10.55
N THR A 7 -2.06 -16.25 -10.85
CA THR A 7 -2.33 -15.75 -12.20
C THR A 7 -2.03 -14.25 -12.27
N PRO A 8 -1.73 -13.72 -13.47
CA PRO A 8 -1.58 -12.27 -13.63
C PRO A 8 -2.82 -11.49 -13.15
N GLU A 9 -4.01 -12.02 -13.42
CA GLU A 9 -5.26 -11.39 -13.02
C GLU A 9 -5.39 -11.33 -11.50
N LEU A 10 -4.99 -12.41 -10.80
CA LEU A 10 -5.03 -12.46 -9.34
C LEU A 10 -4.06 -11.43 -8.75
N LEU A 11 -2.85 -11.33 -9.29
CA LEU A 11 -1.86 -10.36 -8.83
C LEU A 11 -2.34 -8.93 -9.05
N THR A 12 -2.92 -8.64 -10.20
CA THR A 12 -3.49 -7.32 -10.49
C THR A 12 -4.61 -6.97 -9.53
N SER A 13 -5.48 -7.94 -9.23
CA SER A 13 -6.56 -7.76 -8.26
C SER A 13 -6.01 -7.47 -6.87
N LYS A 14 -4.98 -8.19 -6.44
CA LYS A 14 -4.36 -7.97 -5.13
C LYS A 14 -3.63 -6.63 -5.06
N ALA A 15 -3.03 -6.18 -6.15
CA ALA A 15 -2.43 -4.85 -6.24
C ALA A 15 -3.49 -3.76 -6.03
N ALA A 16 -4.68 -3.93 -6.62
CA ALA A 16 -5.79 -3.01 -6.40
C ALA A 16 -6.24 -3.00 -4.94
N ASP A 17 -6.29 -4.18 -4.29
CA ASP A 17 -6.62 -4.29 -2.87
C ASP A 17 -5.62 -3.53 -1.99
N VAL A 18 -4.32 -3.64 -2.29
CA VAL A 18 -3.27 -2.93 -1.56
C VAL A 18 -3.44 -1.41 -1.72
N ARG A 19 -3.75 -0.95 -2.92
CA ARG A 19 -3.98 0.48 -3.17
C ARG A 19 -5.22 0.99 -2.45
N LYS A 20 -6.24 0.17 -2.32
CA LYS A 20 -7.43 0.50 -1.53
C LYS A 20 -7.07 0.66 -0.05
N LEU A 21 -6.26 -0.24 0.49
CA LEU A 21 -5.75 -0.14 1.86
C LEU A 21 -4.93 1.12 2.06
N LYS A 22 -4.12 1.49 1.08
CA LYS A 22 -3.35 2.75 1.12
C LYS A 22 -4.28 3.95 1.21
N ALA A 23 -5.33 3.99 0.39
CA ALA A 23 -6.29 5.09 0.40
C ALA A 23 -7.02 5.17 1.74
N GLU A 24 -7.42 4.04 2.31
CA GLU A 24 -8.06 3.97 3.63
C GLU A 24 -7.11 4.47 4.73
N HIS A 25 -5.83 4.08 4.65
CA HIS A 25 -4.80 4.55 5.57
C HIS A 25 -4.66 6.07 5.50
N GLU A 26 -4.57 6.63 4.30
CA GLU A 26 -4.45 8.08 4.10
C GLU A 26 -5.65 8.84 4.67
N GLN A 27 -6.87 8.33 4.46
CA GLN A 27 -8.08 8.92 5.04
C GLN A 27 -8.06 8.85 6.56
N THR A 28 -7.64 7.72 7.12
CA THR A 28 -7.54 7.55 8.57
C THR A 28 -6.54 8.55 9.15
N MET A 29 -5.41 8.74 8.50
CA MET A 29 -4.40 9.69 8.94
C MET A 29 -4.90 11.13 8.87
N GLN A 30 -5.66 11.49 7.85
CA GLN A 30 -6.28 12.81 7.75
C GLN A 30 -7.24 13.05 8.89
N ARG A 31 -8.09 12.07 9.23
CA ARG A 31 -9.02 12.17 10.35
C ARG A 31 -8.28 12.30 11.67
N LEU A 32 -7.22 11.53 11.86
CA LEU A 32 -6.40 11.61 13.06
C LEU A 32 -5.75 12.98 13.20
N THR A 33 -5.20 13.51 12.12
CA THR A 33 -4.62 14.86 12.09
C THR A 33 -5.65 15.90 12.52
N GLN A 34 -6.87 15.83 11.99
CA GLN A 34 -7.95 16.75 12.37
C GLN A 34 -8.29 16.65 13.85
N LEU A 35 -8.36 15.43 14.38
CA LEU A 35 -8.62 15.20 15.80
C LEU A 35 -7.52 15.79 16.67
N VAL A 36 -6.26 15.55 16.31
CA VAL A 36 -5.10 16.05 17.07
C VAL A 36 -5.05 17.58 17.03
N MET A 37 -5.27 18.18 15.86
CA MET A 37 -5.26 19.63 15.73
C MET A 37 -6.44 20.27 16.45
N GLY A 38 -7.59 19.57 16.50
CA GLY A 38 -8.76 20.02 17.25
C GLY A 38 -8.53 20.07 18.75
N LEU A 39 -7.58 19.32 19.28
CA LEU A 39 -7.24 19.39 20.70
C LEU A 39 -6.72 20.77 21.11
N ASN A 40 -6.16 21.54 20.18
CA ASN A 40 -5.70 22.90 20.46
C ASN A 40 -6.81 23.83 20.92
N GLU A 41 -8.06 23.53 20.61
CA GLU A 41 -9.20 24.35 20.99
C GLU A 41 -9.64 24.08 22.43
N ILE A 42 -9.41 22.85 22.93
CA ILE A 42 -9.94 22.44 24.24
C ILE A 42 -8.86 22.10 25.24
N TRP A 43 -7.62 21.97 24.82
CA TRP A 43 -6.50 21.61 25.68
C TRP A 43 -5.30 22.49 25.35
N LYS A 44 -4.86 23.25 26.35
CA LYS A 44 -3.72 24.16 26.22
C LYS A 44 -2.72 23.90 27.33
N GLY A 45 -1.43 24.08 27.02
CA GLY A 45 -0.34 23.94 27.97
C GLY A 45 0.79 23.09 27.42
N GLU A 46 1.79 22.88 28.26
CA GLU A 46 3.00 22.15 27.87
C GLU A 46 2.70 20.69 27.52
N ALA A 47 1.79 20.04 28.24
CA ALA A 47 1.43 18.66 27.98
C ALA A 47 0.78 18.50 26.61
N GLN A 48 -0.07 19.47 26.22
CA GLN A 48 -0.70 19.46 24.90
C GLN A 48 0.35 19.69 23.80
N ASN A 49 1.27 20.65 24.02
CA ASN A 49 2.36 20.91 23.08
C ASN A 49 3.23 19.68 22.89
N ALA A 50 3.56 18.98 23.97
CA ALA A 50 4.34 17.75 23.92
C ALA A 50 3.61 16.65 23.14
N PHE A 51 2.29 16.52 23.32
CA PHE A 51 1.46 15.56 22.62
C PHE A 51 1.45 15.83 21.11
N VAL A 52 1.25 17.09 20.71
CA VAL A 52 1.24 17.47 19.30
C VAL A 52 2.61 17.25 18.67
N ALA A 53 3.69 17.60 19.38
CA ALA A 53 5.05 17.38 18.90
C ALA A 53 5.33 15.89 18.68
N LYS A 54 4.86 15.04 19.59
CA LYS A 54 4.99 13.59 19.46
C LYS A 54 4.24 13.08 18.23
N TYR A 55 3.02 13.56 18.02
CA TYR A 55 2.24 13.20 16.83
C TYR A 55 2.98 13.61 15.55
N GLN A 56 3.49 14.84 15.50
CA GLN A 56 4.22 15.34 14.35
C GLN A 56 5.46 14.50 14.07
N SER A 57 6.15 14.02 15.10
CA SER A 57 7.30 13.15 14.93
C SER A 57 6.92 11.79 14.34
N MET A 58 5.67 11.37 14.46
CA MET A 58 5.16 10.12 13.91
C MET A 58 4.65 10.23 12.48
N GLU A 59 4.45 11.45 11.98
CA GLU A 59 3.92 11.66 10.62
C GLU A 59 4.80 11.03 9.56
N SER A 60 6.12 11.12 9.71
CA SER A 60 7.05 10.52 8.75
C SER A 60 6.90 8.99 8.70
N THR A 61 6.64 8.35 9.84
CA THR A 61 6.39 6.91 9.91
C THR A 61 5.11 6.54 9.15
N PHE A 62 4.04 7.32 9.32
CA PHE A 62 2.79 7.11 8.61
C PHE A 62 2.96 7.28 7.11
N LYS A 63 3.71 8.30 6.70
CA LYS A 63 4.02 8.54 5.29
C LYS A 63 4.84 7.39 4.70
N ASN A 64 5.85 6.91 5.43
CA ASN A 64 6.67 5.78 5.01
C ASN A 64 5.83 4.51 4.86
N PHE A 65 4.86 4.30 5.74
CA PHE A 65 3.95 3.17 5.63
C PHE A 65 3.12 3.24 4.36
N ALA A 66 2.59 4.42 4.02
CA ALA A 66 1.84 4.62 2.78
C ALA A 66 2.71 4.34 1.55
N GLU A 67 3.97 4.80 1.57
CA GLU A 67 4.94 4.53 0.49
C GLU A 67 5.25 3.04 0.37
N MET A 68 5.33 2.33 1.49
CA MET A 68 5.52 0.89 1.49
C MET A 68 4.35 0.17 0.83
N LEU A 69 3.12 0.58 1.11
CA LEU A 69 1.93 0.01 0.47
C LEU A 69 1.97 0.24 -1.05
N GLU A 70 2.34 1.45 -1.47
CA GLU A 70 2.48 1.74 -2.90
C GLU A 70 3.56 0.87 -3.54
N GLY A 71 4.67 0.65 -2.84
CA GLY A 71 5.74 -0.24 -3.30
C GLY A 71 5.26 -1.67 -3.50
N TYR A 72 4.46 -2.19 -2.57
CA TYR A 72 3.88 -3.52 -2.71
C TYR A 72 2.94 -3.60 -3.90
N GLY A 73 2.11 -2.58 -4.12
CA GLY A 73 1.24 -2.53 -5.29
C GLY A 73 2.03 -2.59 -6.59
N LYS A 74 3.11 -1.82 -6.68
CA LYS A 74 3.99 -1.82 -7.85
C LYS A 74 4.68 -3.16 -8.06
N LEU A 75 5.15 -3.80 -6.99
CA LEU A 75 5.75 -5.13 -7.07
C LEU A 75 4.76 -6.16 -7.61
N MET A 76 3.52 -6.11 -7.16
CA MET A 76 2.47 -7.03 -7.64
C MET A 76 2.15 -6.78 -9.10
N ASP A 77 2.08 -5.52 -9.53
CA ASP A 77 1.86 -5.17 -10.94
C ASP A 77 3.02 -5.67 -11.82
N THR A 78 4.25 -5.49 -11.36
CA THR A 78 5.44 -5.95 -12.06
C THR A 78 5.43 -7.47 -12.17
N ALA A 79 5.13 -8.17 -11.08
CA ALA A 79 5.04 -9.62 -11.06
C ALA A 79 3.95 -10.12 -12.02
N ALA A 80 2.80 -9.43 -12.07
CA ALA A 80 1.72 -9.79 -12.98
C ALA A 80 2.17 -9.69 -14.43
N ARG A 81 2.87 -8.60 -14.78
CA ARG A 81 3.38 -8.40 -16.14
C ARG A 81 4.44 -9.44 -16.51
N GLU A 82 5.35 -9.74 -15.60
CA GLU A 82 6.40 -10.74 -15.84
C GLU A 82 5.80 -12.12 -16.00
N LEU A 83 4.84 -12.49 -15.17
CA LEU A 83 4.17 -13.77 -15.26
C LEU A 83 3.42 -13.92 -16.60
N GLN A 84 2.70 -12.87 -17.00
CA GLN A 84 1.99 -12.84 -18.27
C GLN A 84 2.95 -12.97 -19.46
N SER A 85 4.06 -12.24 -19.42
CA SER A 85 5.08 -12.28 -20.47
C SER A 85 5.72 -13.67 -20.56
N THR A 86 6.01 -14.30 -19.43
CA THR A 86 6.57 -15.65 -19.37
C THR A 86 5.59 -16.66 -19.96
N ASP A 87 4.32 -16.58 -19.59
CA ASP A 87 3.27 -17.46 -20.13
C ASP A 87 3.16 -17.32 -21.64
N GLN A 88 3.18 -16.10 -22.15
CA GLN A 88 3.13 -15.83 -23.59
C GLN A 88 4.36 -16.37 -24.31
N THR A 89 5.54 -16.22 -23.72
CA THR A 89 6.78 -16.74 -24.26
C THR A 89 6.75 -18.25 -24.33
N LEU A 90 6.34 -18.91 -23.26
CA LEU A 90 6.22 -20.37 -23.21
C LEU A 90 5.21 -20.88 -24.25
N LYS A 91 4.06 -20.21 -24.35
CA LYS A 91 3.04 -20.57 -25.33
C LYS A 91 3.57 -20.48 -26.75
N GLY A 92 4.27 -19.37 -27.06
CA GLY A 92 4.89 -19.19 -28.38
C GLY A 92 5.93 -20.26 -28.66
N THR A 93 6.78 -20.61 -27.69
CA THR A 93 7.78 -21.66 -27.84
C THR A 93 7.13 -23.01 -28.09
N MET A 94 6.08 -23.36 -27.35
CA MET A 94 5.36 -24.60 -27.54
C MET A 94 4.69 -24.68 -28.91
N GLN A 95 4.14 -23.56 -29.39
CA GLN A 95 3.54 -23.52 -30.71
C GLN A 95 4.57 -23.70 -31.82
N SER A 96 5.81 -23.26 -31.64
CA SER A 96 6.85 -23.42 -32.62
C SER A 96 7.38 -24.86 -32.69
N PHE A 97 7.17 -25.66 -31.66
CA PHE A 97 7.51 -27.07 -31.64
C PHE A 97 6.42 -27.98 -32.21
N GLY A 98 5.24 -27.44 -32.33
CA GLY A 98 4.10 -28.17 -32.82
C GLY A 98 3.98 -28.09 -34.33
#